data_8f8c1aa38721514f3c764bcfdbde00f7
#
_entry.id   8f8c1aa38721514f3c764bcfdbde00f7
#
_cell.length_a   1.000
_cell.length_b   1.000
_cell.length_c   1.000
_cell.angle_alpha   90.00
_cell.angle_beta   90.00
_cell.angle_gamma   90.00
#
_symmetry.space_group_name_H-M   'P 1'
#
loop_
_entity.id
_entity.type
_entity.pdbx_description
1 polymer ?
#
loop_
_entity_poly.entity_id
_entity_poly.type
_entity_poly.pdbx_seq_one_letter_code
_entity_poly.pdbx_strand_id
1 'polypeptide(L)'
;MRRKEYQPIVKMRREYFGGLIFRERPGFVAHVNKAYADAYNIPEKEGAILREGVFSAPLDAHFAITTRCNMFCKGCYNTRQEDEAKDISVDMAKAVIDKLSDMGVFSLSFGGGEPALHPNIFEIAAYAREKQILPNITTNGLTMTEQFAEECSVFGNIHLSVHNLNDMGHILTAIKTYRKATGNKPGLNLLLTDETLPHLDEIVYQTRRAGINKVMFLRYKVTAKNEDIQGLCADRELKELPARFKKLQWANKRLMFLCDCSLFEILAEQGFSDLNTYLKYDNNGCQGGNAYIAIDVNGMYKPCSFWHEPFGNVLDLNFDNWIHYSKLRDFRNMRRDESCTRCEYEELCLGGCRLLYVKKAELR
;
A
#
# COMPACT_ATOMS: atom_id res chain seq x y z
N MET A 1 -1.31 10.19 30.13
CA MET A 1 -2.62 9.59 29.79
C MET A 1 -2.47 8.08 29.65
N ARG A 2 -3.47 7.27 30.06
CA ARG A 2 -3.44 5.83 29.79
C ARG A 2 -3.63 5.61 28.27
N ARG A 3 -2.77 4.80 27.63
CA ARG A 3 -2.93 4.43 26.23
C ARG A 3 -4.33 3.83 26.02
N LYS A 4 -5.02 4.27 24.97
CA LYS A 4 -6.25 3.64 24.54
C LYS A 4 -5.89 2.28 23.90
N GLU A 5 -6.28 1.20 24.55
CA GLU A 5 -6.13 -0.15 23.96
C GLU A 5 -7.29 -0.42 23.01
N TYR A 6 -6.94 -0.80 21.79
CA TYR A 6 -7.91 -1.21 20.78
C TYR A 6 -7.94 -2.74 20.70
N GLN A 7 -9.14 -3.31 20.66
CA GLN A 7 -9.29 -4.73 20.39
C GLN A 7 -8.79 -5.06 18.98
N PRO A 8 -8.05 -6.17 18.81
CA PRO A 8 -7.61 -6.59 17.49
C PRO A 8 -8.78 -6.88 16.56
N ILE A 9 -8.68 -6.38 15.32
CA ILE A 9 -9.68 -6.63 14.30
C ILE A 9 -9.52 -8.06 13.77
N VAL A 10 -10.63 -8.80 13.74
CA VAL A 10 -10.75 -10.09 13.05
C VAL A 10 -11.96 -9.99 12.13
N LYS A 11 -11.77 -10.22 10.84
CA LYS A 11 -12.79 -10.07 9.82
C LYS A 11 -12.71 -11.20 8.81
N MET A 12 -13.85 -11.66 8.32
CA MET A 12 -13.93 -12.72 7.33
C MET A 12 -14.80 -12.26 6.17
N ARG A 13 -14.52 -12.77 4.96
CA ARG A 13 -15.32 -12.49 3.77
C ARG A 13 -15.29 -13.68 2.81
N ARG A 14 -16.47 -14.05 2.32
CA ARG A 14 -16.64 -15.08 1.30
C ARG A 14 -16.09 -14.63 -0.03
N GLU A 15 -15.41 -15.52 -0.75
CA GLU A 15 -14.86 -15.31 -2.07
C GLU A 15 -15.13 -16.50 -2.99
N TYR A 16 -14.95 -16.36 -4.30
CA TYR A 16 -15.22 -17.42 -5.27
C TYR A 16 -14.46 -18.73 -4.99
N PHE A 17 -13.27 -18.66 -4.44
CA PHE A 17 -12.42 -19.81 -4.09
C PHE A 17 -12.74 -20.40 -2.71
N GLY A 18 -13.53 -19.72 -1.91
CA GLY A 18 -13.88 -20.07 -0.52
C GLY A 18 -13.99 -18.84 0.35
N GLY A 19 -12.89 -18.33 0.91
CA GLY A 19 -12.96 -17.13 1.72
C GLY A 19 -11.62 -16.59 2.16
N LEU A 20 -11.68 -15.42 2.77
CA LEU A 20 -10.58 -14.70 3.39
C LEU A 20 -10.80 -14.58 4.89
N ILE A 21 -9.73 -14.79 5.64
CA ILE A 21 -9.68 -14.52 7.08
C ILE A 21 -8.58 -13.47 7.31
N PHE A 22 -9.00 -12.29 7.73
CA PHE A 22 -8.11 -11.22 8.15
C PHE A 22 -7.97 -11.20 9.67
N ARG A 23 -6.76 -11.09 10.18
CA ARG A 23 -6.47 -10.90 11.60
C ARG A 23 -5.39 -9.84 11.78
N GLU A 24 -5.64 -8.88 12.67
CA GLU A 24 -4.68 -7.80 12.96
C GLU A 24 -3.47 -8.28 13.77
N ARG A 25 -3.69 -9.15 14.79
CA ARG A 25 -2.63 -9.60 15.72
C ARG A 25 -2.71 -11.09 16.02
N PRO A 26 -1.74 -11.91 15.60
CA PRO A 26 -0.68 -11.57 14.65
C PRO A 26 -1.27 -11.21 13.29
N GLY A 27 -0.63 -10.25 12.58
CA GLY A 27 -1.14 -9.77 11.29
C GLY A 27 -1.02 -10.84 10.21
N PHE A 28 -2.15 -11.22 9.61
CA PHE A 28 -2.18 -12.07 8.41
C PHE A 28 -3.50 -11.92 7.65
N VAL A 29 -3.46 -12.30 6.38
CA VAL A 29 -4.63 -12.63 5.57
C VAL A 29 -4.47 -14.07 5.11
N ALA A 30 -5.42 -14.94 5.46
CA ALA A 30 -5.42 -16.33 5.03
C ALA A 30 -6.47 -16.53 3.94
N HIS A 31 -6.08 -17.22 2.86
CA HIS A 31 -6.99 -17.74 1.85
C HIS A 31 -7.42 -19.15 2.26
N VAL A 32 -8.71 -19.41 2.32
CA VAL A 32 -9.26 -20.70 2.68
C VAL A 32 -10.16 -21.22 1.56
N ASN A 33 -10.18 -22.55 1.37
CA ASN A 33 -10.99 -23.18 0.35
C ASN A 33 -12.48 -23.19 0.71
N LYS A 34 -13.33 -23.61 -0.24
CA LYS A 34 -14.80 -23.67 -0.07
C LYS A 34 -15.21 -24.53 1.11
N ALA A 35 -14.62 -25.74 1.24
CA ALA A 35 -14.96 -26.66 2.33
C ALA A 35 -14.70 -26.05 3.71
N TYR A 36 -13.56 -25.35 3.87
CA TYR A 36 -13.27 -24.63 5.11
C TYR A 36 -14.23 -23.45 5.31
N ALA A 37 -14.49 -22.69 4.27
CA ALA A 37 -15.38 -21.54 4.35
C ALA A 37 -16.82 -21.95 4.72
N ASP A 38 -17.29 -23.10 4.23
CA ASP A 38 -18.59 -23.69 4.60
C ASP A 38 -18.59 -24.17 6.05
N ALA A 39 -17.58 -24.94 6.45
CA ALA A 39 -17.47 -25.49 7.81
C ALA A 39 -17.44 -24.42 8.91
N TYR A 40 -16.84 -23.25 8.62
CA TYR A 40 -16.72 -22.12 9.56
C TYR A 40 -17.74 -21.00 9.31
N ASN A 41 -18.71 -21.21 8.42
CA ASN A 41 -19.76 -20.26 8.08
C ASN A 41 -19.20 -18.87 7.76
N ILE A 42 -18.15 -18.81 6.91
CA ILE A 42 -17.57 -17.53 6.50
C ILE A 42 -18.65 -16.72 5.77
N PRO A 43 -18.97 -15.49 6.27
CA PRO A 43 -20.10 -14.74 5.76
C PRO A 43 -19.87 -14.24 4.34
N GLU A 44 -20.90 -14.32 3.52
CA GLU A 44 -21.02 -13.61 2.27
C GLU A 44 -21.62 -12.23 2.54
N LYS A 45 -21.08 -11.21 1.91
CA LYS A 45 -21.66 -9.88 1.96
C LYS A 45 -22.90 -9.85 1.08
N GLU A 46 -23.96 -9.25 1.59
CA GLU A 46 -25.21 -9.09 0.84
C GLU A 46 -24.95 -8.36 -0.49
N GLY A 47 -25.40 -8.94 -1.58
CA GLY A 47 -25.19 -8.43 -2.93
C GLY A 47 -23.79 -8.66 -3.51
N ALA A 48 -22.89 -9.37 -2.82
CA ALA A 48 -21.58 -9.71 -3.35
C ALA A 48 -21.67 -10.60 -4.59
N ILE A 49 -20.83 -10.32 -5.58
CA ILE A 49 -20.70 -11.13 -6.79
C ILE A 49 -19.39 -11.90 -6.73
N LEU A 50 -19.49 -13.21 -6.60
CA LEU A 50 -18.33 -14.11 -6.51
C LEU A 50 -17.90 -14.56 -7.92
N ARG A 51 -16.85 -13.95 -8.44
CA ARG A 51 -16.32 -14.20 -9.78
C ARG A 51 -14.90 -14.71 -9.71
N GLU A 52 -14.59 -15.76 -10.50
CA GLU A 52 -13.24 -16.29 -10.61
C GLU A 52 -12.24 -15.23 -11.09
N GLY A 53 -11.07 -15.21 -10.46
CA GLY A 53 -9.97 -14.30 -10.78
C GLY A 53 -10.13 -12.86 -10.26
N VAL A 54 -11.25 -12.53 -9.62
CA VAL A 54 -11.51 -11.19 -9.08
C VAL A 54 -12.04 -11.30 -7.65
N PHE A 55 -11.47 -10.54 -6.71
CA PHE A 55 -12.04 -10.44 -5.37
C PHE A 55 -13.42 -9.76 -5.43
N SER A 56 -14.34 -10.19 -4.58
CA SER A 56 -15.70 -9.63 -4.50
C SER A 56 -15.72 -8.12 -4.20
N ALA A 57 -14.69 -7.62 -3.54
CA ALA A 57 -14.43 -6.21 -3.27
C ALA A 57 -12.93 -6.00 -2.97
N PRO A 58 -12.40 -4.77 -2.90
CA PRO A 58 -11.02 -4.51 -2.48
C PRO A 58 -10.73 -5.13 -1.10
N LEU A 59 -9.48 -5.55 -0.89
CA LEU A 59 -9.00 -5.96 0.43
C LEU A 59 -8.47 -4.77 1.21
N ASP A 60 -7.80 -3.86 0.50
CA ASP A 60 -7.17 -2.66 1.03
C ASP A 60 -7.51 -1.43 0.18
N ALA A 61 -7.56 -0.27 0.83
CA ALA A 61 -7.72 1.00 0.15
C ALA A 61 -6.64 2.00 0.60
N HIS A 62 -6.02 2.70 -0.33
CA HIS A 62 -5.19 3.86 -0.03
C HIS A 62 -6.04 5.12 -0.09
N PHE A 63 -6.12 5.85 1.01
CA PHE A 63 -6.99 7.01 1.13
C PHE A 63 -6.16 8.28 1.35
N ALA A 64 -6.12 9.12 0.33
CA ALA A 64 -5.52 10.44 0.42
C ALA A 64 -6.51 11.39 1.12
N ILE A 65 -6.22 11.75 2.36
CA ILE A 65 -7.11 12.57 3.20
C ILE A 65 -6.76 14.06 3.18
N THR A 66 -5.58 14.40 2.64
CA THR A 66 -5.10 15.78 2.52
C THR A 66 -4.18 15.92 1.32
N THR A 67 -4.16 17.09 0.69
CA THR A 67 -3.14 17.48 -0.29
C THR A 67 -1.98 18.25 0.36
N ARG A 68 -2.11 18.67 1.62
CA ARG A 68 -1.04 19.36 2.36
C ARG A 68 0.15 18.45 2.60
N CYS A 69 1.35 18.98 2.41
CA CYS A 69 2.59 18.29 2.73
C CYS A 69 3.65 19.31 3.17
N ASN A 70 4.48 18.96 4.11
CA ASN A 70 5.60 19.76 4.61
C ASN A 70 6.94 19.36 3.97
N MET A 71 6.91 18.55 2.90
CA MET A 71 8.07 18.16 2.11
C MET A 71 7.86 18.41 0.61
N PHE A 72 8.95 18.58 -0.13
CA PHE A 72 9.00 18.74 -1.59
C PHE A 72 9.81 17.59 -2.19
N CYS A 73 9.26 16.37 -2.12
CA CYS A 73 9.94 15.20 -2.66
C CYS A 73 10.00 15.27 -4.19
N LYS A 74 11.19 15.14 -4.75
CA LYS A 74 11.39 15.00 -6.20
C LYS A 74 10.63 13.76 -6.70
N GLY A 75 9.85 13.91 -7.76
CA GLY A 75 9.08 12.81 -8.33
C GLY A 75 7.92 12.30 -7.49
N CYS A 76 7.41 13.10 -6.56
CA CYS A 76 6.21 12.76 -5.82
C CYS A 76 5.03 12.50 -6.77
N TYR A 77 4.31 11.38 -6.58
CA TYR A 77 3.14 11.05 -7.38
C TYR A 77 1.91 11.91 -7.04
N ASN A 78 1.91 12.51 -5.86
CA ASN A 78 0.85 13.40 -5.40
C ASN A 78 1.32 14.84 -5.58
N THR A 79 0.99 15.46 -6.74
CA THR A 79 1.37 16.85 -6.99
C THR A 79 0.72 17.77 -5.97
N ARG A 80 1.57 18.58 -5.31
CA ARG A 80 1.14 19.76 -4.60
C ARG A 80 0.54 20.76 -5.60
N GLN A 81 -0.69 21.15 -5.33
CA GLN A 81 -1.20 22.45 -5.76
C GLN A 81 -1.02 23.36 -4.55
N GLU A 82 0.02 24.20 -4.56
CA GLU A 82 0.33 25.08 -3.41
C GLU A 82 -0.82 26.04 -3.12
N ASP A 83 -1.56 26.42 -4.15
CA ASP A 83 -2.66 27.40 -4.05
C ASP A 83 -3.99 26.82 -3.60
N GLU A 84 -4.13 25.48 -3.52
CA GLU A 84 -5.39 24.81 -3.16
C GLU A 84 -5.15 23.62 -2.19
N ALA A 85 -4.47 23.90 -1.08
CA ALA A 85 -4.32 22.88 -0.04
C ALA A 85 -5.69 22.45 0.50
N LYS A 86 -6.07 21.18 0.29
CA LYS A 86 -7.38 20.64 0.63
C LYS A 86 -7.26 19.48 1.61
N ASP A 87 -8.07 19.54 2.65
CA ASP A 87 -8.38 18.42 3.53
C ASP A 87 -9.76 17.86 3.19
N ILE A 88 -9.90 16.54 3.27
CA ILE A 88 -11.24 15.96 3.26
C ILE A 88 -11.98 16.34 4.55
N SER A 89 -13.28 16.59 4.48
CA SER A 89 -14.07 16.79 5.70
C SER A 89 -14.22 15.49 6.48
N VAL A 90 -14.36 15.58 7.79
CA VAL A 90 -14.59 14.41 8.65
C VAL A 90 -15.81 13.62 8.21
N ASP A 91 -16.90 14.32 7.86
CA ASP A 91 -18.15 13.67 7.44
C ASP A 91 -17.96 12.90 6.10
N MET A 92 -17.25 13.50 5.15
CA MET A 92 -16.94 12.81 3.88
C MET A 92 -16.01 11.63 4.10
N ALA A 93 -15.00 11.77 4.97
CA ALA A 93 -14.12 10.67 5.33
C ALA A 93 -14.88 9.50 5.99
N LYS A 94 -15.82 9.81 6.90
CA LYS A 94 -16.70 8.81 7.52
C LYS A 94 -17.62 8.13 6.49
N ALA A 95 -18.19 8.88 5.56
CA ALA A 95 -19.02 8.30 4.49
C ALA A 95 -18.21 7.33 3.59
N VAL A 96 -16.97 7.71 3.25
CA VAL A 96 -16.05 6.81 2.52
C VAL A 96 -15.76 5.54 3.34
N ILE A 97 -15.47 5.67 4.63
CA ILE A 97 -15.19 4.53 5.51
C ILE A 97 -16.43 3.62 5.63
N ASP A 98 -17.64 4.18 5.76
CA ASP A 98 -18.88 3.41 5.78
C ASP A 98 -19.04 2.58 4.50
N LYS A 99 -18.87 3.21 3.33
CA LYS A 99 -18.92 2.53 2.04
C LYS A 99 -17.92 1.37 1.95
N LEU A 100 -16.67 1.59 2.36
CA LEU A 100 -15.62 0.55 2.36
C LEU A 100 -15.96 -0.59 3.35
N SER A 101 -16.55 -0.26 4.50
CA SER A 101 -17.00 -1.26 5.48
C SER A 101 -18.13 -2.12 4.94
N ASP A 102 -19.12 -1.52 4.27
CA ASP A 102 -20.24 -2.22 3.64
C ASP A 102 -19.75 -3.18 2.56
N MET A 103 -18.75 -2.79 1.79
CA MET A 103 -18.09 -3.65 0.80
C MET A 103 -17.18 -4.72 1.45
N GLY A 104 -16.91 -4.66 2.74
CA GLY A 104 -16.12 -5.65 3.46
C GLY A 104 -14.60 -5.47 3.30
N VAL A 105 -14.12 -4.26 3.02
CA VAL A 105 -12.69 -3.92 3.00
C VAL A 105 -12.05 -4.18 4.36
N PHE A 106 -10.83 -4.71 4.40
CA PHE A 106 -10.15 -5.11 5.65
C PHE A 106 -9.28 -4.00 6.23
N SER A 107 -8.56 -3.29 5.39
CA SER A 107 -7.62 -2.26 5.82
C SER A 107 -7.70 -1.00 4.97
N LEU A 108 -7.22 0.10 5.53
CA LEU A 108 -7.22 1.42 4.95
C LEU A 108 -5.90 2.10 5.27
N SER A 109 -5.15 2.48 4.25
CA SER A 109 -3.86 3.14 4.41
C SER A 109 -4.00 4.64 4.13
N PHE A 110 -3.89 5.46 5.18
CA PHE A 110 -3.94 6.91 5.04
C PHE A 110 -2.67 7.44 4.39
N GLY A 111 -2.87 8.30 3.40
CA GLY A 111 -1.86 8.97 2.62
C GLY A 111 -2.35 10.31 2.09
N GLY A 112 -1.82 10.72 0.94
CA GLY A 112 -2.12 11.98 0.29
C GLY A 112 -0.87 12.82 0.13
N GLY A 113 -0.86 14.07 0.64
CA GLY A 113 0.38 14.80 0.93
C GLY A 113 1.06 14.16 2.13
N GLU A 114 1.04 14.83 3.27
CA GLU A 114 1.44 14.22 4.55
C GLU A 114 0.19 14.03 5.43
N PRO A 115 -0.30 12.81 5.62
CA PRO A 115 -1.55 12.56 6.35
C PRO A 115 -1.49 13.03 7.81
N ALA A 116 -0.31 13.07 8.43
CA ALA A 116 -0.12 13.59 9.78
C ALA A 116 -0.39 15.10 9.92
N LEU A 117 -0.56 15.82 8.81
CA LEU A 117 -0.98 17.22 8.81
C LEU A 117 -2.50 17.41 8.82
N HIS A 118 -3.28 16.34 8.63
CA HIS A 118 -4.74 16.44 8.71
C HIS A 118 -5.17 16.60 10.17
N PRO A 119 -5.91 17.67 10.54
CA PRO A 119 -6.19 17.98 11.94
C PRO A 119 -6.99 16.91 12.68
N ASN A 120 -7.80 16.14 11.96
CA ASN A 120 -8.68 15.12 12.52
C ASN A 120 -8.25 13.69 12.18
N ILE A 121 -6.96 13.45 11.86
CA ILE A 121 -6.48 12.12 11.43
C ILE A 121 -6.81 11.02 12.46
N PHE A 122 -6.65 11.30 13.75
CA PHE A 122 -6.91 10.31 14.79
C PHE A 122 -8.40 10.02 14.98
N GLU A 123 -9.28 11.02 14.80
CA GLU A 123 -10.73 10.83 14.80
C GLU A 123 -11.17 9.94 13.65
N ILE A 124 -10.69 10.24 12.44
CA ILE A 124 -10.99 9.47 11.22
C ILE A 124 -10.48 8.02 11.36
N ALA A 125 -9.27 7.85 11.89
CA ALA A 125 -8.70 6.52 12.12
C ALA A 125 -9.46 5.73 13.20
N ALA A 126 -9.90 6.38 14.27
CA ALA A 126 -10.73 5.75 15.29
C ALA A 126 -12.07 5.29 14.71
N TYR A 127 -12.70 6.10 13.87
CA TYR A 127 -13.93 5.73 13.17
C TYR A 127 -13.74 4.52 12.24
N ALA A 128 -12.61 4.44 11.52
CA ALA A 128 -12.31 3.25 10.72
C ALA A 128 -12.26 1.97 11.57
N ARG A 129 -11.67 2.04 12.78
CA ARG A 129 -11.69 0.90 13.72
C ARG A 129 -13.10 0.53 14.20
N GLU A 130 -13.94 1.52 14.50
CA GLU A 130 -15.35 1.30 14.87
C GLU A 130 -16.08 0.53 13.77
N LYS A 131 -15.76 0.82 12.51
CA LYS A 131 -16.29 0.14 11.32
C LYS A 131 -15.54 -1.15 10.95
N GLN A 132 -14.70 -1.67 11.84
CA GLN A 132 -13.91 -2.90 11.61
C GLN A 132 -13.02 -2.84 10.36
N ILE A 133 -12.46 -1.67 10.07
CA ILE A 133 -11.42 -1.47 9.05
C ILE A 133 -10.12 -1.09 9.78
N LEU A 134 -9.03 -1.81 9.52
CA LEU A 134 -7.73 -1.52 10.13
C LEU A 134 -7.12 -0.27 9.52
N PRO A 135 -7.00 0.86 10.26
CA PRO A 135 -6.32 2.03 9.75
C PRO A 135 -4.81 1.84 9.81
N ASN A 136 -4.12 2.17 8.73
CA ASN A 136 -2.67 2.26 8.64
C ASN A 136 -2.28 3.67 8.20
N ILE A 137 -1.02 4.07 8.42
CA ILE A 137 -0.51 5.37 7.99
C ILE A 137 0.90 5.26 7.41
N THR A 138 1.13 5.98 6.33
CA THR A 138 2.46 6.26 5.80
C THR A 138 2.76 7.73 6.00
N THR A 139 3.88 8.06 6.65
CA THR A 139 4.27 9.43 7.00
C THR A 139 5.74 9.69 6.66
N ASN A 140 6.07 10.94 6.39
CA ASN A 140 7.46 11.38 6.24
C ASN A 140 8.19 11.52 7.60
N GLY A 141 7.48 11.41 8.71
CA GLY A 141 8.05 11.40 10.06
C GLY A 141 8.41 12.75 10.65
N LEU A 142 8.28 13.87 9.93
CA LEU A 142 8.64 15.21 10.45
C LEU A 142 7.72 15.66 11.60
N THR A 143 6.50 15.16 11.64
CA THR A 143 5.52 15.44 12.70
C THR A 143 5.57 14.46 13.87
N MET A 144 6.52 13.51 13.88
CA MET A 144 6.62 12.45 14.88
C MET A 144 7.13 12.99 16.23
N THR A 145 6.28 13.73 16.94
CA THR A 145 6.48 14.11 18.35
C THR A 145 6.12 12.96 19.29
N GLU A 146 6.51 13.02 20.59
CA GLU A 146 6.09 12.03 21.59
C GLU A 146 4.56 11.98 21.69
N GLN A 147 3.87 13.12 21.70
CA GLN A 147 2.41 13.21 21.75
C GLN A 147 1.78 12.54 20.54
N PHE A 148 2.22 12.88 19.31
CA PHE A 148 1.70 12.26 18.08
C PHE A 148 1.92 10.75 18.10
N ALA A 149 3.10 10.30 18.54
CA ALA A 149 3.42 8.88 18.62
C ALA A 149 2.53 8.12 19.61
N GLU A 150 2.16 8.72 20.77
CA GLU A 150 1.22 8.11 21.73
C GLU A 150 -0.17 7.90 21.13
N GLU A 151 -0.67 8.88 20.37
CA GLU A 151 -1.96 8.79 19.68
C GLU A 151 -1.95 7.77 18.53
N CYS A 152 -0.78 7.47 17.96
CA CYS A 152 -0.60 6.48 16.89
C CYS A 152 -1.02 5.04 17.28
N SER A 153 -1.37 4.77 18.52
CA SER A 153 -1.91 3.46 18.96
C SER A 153 -3.19 3.05 18.22
N VAL A 154 -3.90 4.00 17.59
CA VAL A 154 -5.05 3.75 16.73
C VAL A 154 -4.69 3.00 15.44
N PHE A 155 -3.48 3.21 14.92
CA PHE A 155 -3.04 2.58 13.69
C PHE A 155 -2.54 1.15 13.90
N GLY A 156 -2.84 0.26 12.95
CA GLY A 156 -2.31 -1.09 12.93
C GLY A 156 -0.84 -1.11 12.48
N ASN A 157 -0.54 -0.40 11.40
CA ASN A 157 0.82 -0.26 10.88
C ASN A 157 1.15 1.22 10.65
N ILE A 158 2.39 1.56 10.96
CA ILE A 158 2.98 2.87 10.66
C ILE A 158 4.22 2.63 9.83
N HIS A 159 4.28 3.27 8.67
CA HIS A 159 5.47 3.27 7.81
C HIS A 159 6.05 4.68 7.70
N LEU A 160 7.34 4.77 7.91
CA LEU A 160 8.13 5.99 7.67
C LEU A 160 8.75 5.92 6.29
N SER A 161 8.75 7.04 5.54
CA SER A 161 9.20 7.05 4.15
C SER A 161 10.57 7.69 4.00
N VAL A 162 11.50 7.00 3.34
CA VAL A 162 12.79 7.51 2.88
C VAL A 162 12.76 7.63 1.36
N HIS A 163 12.92 8.84 0.84
CA HIS A 163 12.94 9.14 -0.58
C HIS A 163 14.34 9.52 -1.08
N ASN A 164 15.18 10.06 -0.18
CA ASN A 164 16.57 10.46 -0.44
C ASN A 164 17.41 10.36 0.84
N LEU A 165 18.72 10.56 0.74
CA LEU A 165 19.64 10.42 1.89
C LEU A 165 19.45 11.52 2.95
N ASN A 166 18.96 12.71 2.56
CA ASN A 166 18.72 13.82 3.49
C ASN A 166 17.60 13.48 4.48
N ASP A 167 16.72 12.54 4.14
CA ASP A 167 15.63 12.09 5.03
C ASP A 167 16.16 11.32 6.25
N MET A 168 17.34 10.71 6.16
CA MET A 168 17.83 9.77 7.17
C MET A 168 17.90 10.36 8.57
N GLY A 169 18.31 11.61 8.72
CA GLY A 169 18.45 12.26 10.04
C GLY A 169 17.13 12.31 10.81
N HIS A 170 16.09 12.86 10.20
CA HIS A 170 14.79 12.97 10.86
C HIS A 170 14.06 11.62 10.94
N ILE A 171 14.23 10.72 9.96
CA ILE A 171 13.65 9.36 10.01
C ILE A 171 14.20 8.55 11.18
N LEU A 172 15.52 8.56 11.41
CA LEU A 172 16.12 7.87 12.56
C LEU A 172 15.60 8.44 13.88
N THR A 173 15.39 9.74 13.96
CA THR A 173 14.79 10.41 15.13
C THR A 173 13.33 9.97 15.30
N ALA A 174 12.52 9.99 14.23
CA ALA A 174 11.12 9.57 14.25
C ALA A 174 10.95 8.10 14.70
N ILE A 175 11.80 7.18 14.20
CA ILE A 175 11.81 5.77 14.64
C ILE A 175 12.04 5.67 16.14
N LYS A 176 13.04 6.37 16.66
CA LYS A 176 13.39 6.34 18.10
C LYS A 176 12.26 6.92 18.95
N THR A 177 11.69 8.06 18.54
CA THR A 177 10.57 8.73 19.22
C THR A 177 9.35 7.80 19.27
N TYR A 178 8.94 7.25 18.14
CA TYR A 178 7.82 6.31 18.07
C TYR A 178 8.03 5.09 18.97
N ARG A 179 9.23 4.49 18.92
CA ARG A 179 9.54 3.34 19.78
C ARG A 179 9.54 3.66 21.26
N LYS A 180 10.11 4.80 21.65
CA LYS A 180 10.12 5.27 23.05
C LYS A 180 8.70 5.45 23.55
N ALA A 181 7.87 6.15 22.76
CA ALA A 181 6.49 6.45 23.14
C ALA A 181 5.59 5.22 23.13
N THR A 182 5.76 4.27 22.18
CA THR A 182 4.80 3.18 21.97
C THR A 182 5.30 1.79 22.37
N GLY A 183 6.60 1.57 22.43
CA GLY A 183 7.20 0.22 22.55
C GLY A 183 7.12 -0.60 21.26
N ASN A 184 6.41 -0.12 20.22
CA ASN A 184 6.23 -0.79 18.96
C ASN A 184 7.33 -0.41 17.96
N LYS A 185 7.46 -1.16 16.88
CA LYS A 185 8.43 -0.92 15.82
C LYS A 185 7.71 -0.50 14.54
N PRO A 186 8.04 0.66 13.94
CA PRO A 186 7.48 1.05 12.67
C PRO A 186 8.08 0.24 11.51
N GLY A 187 7.42 0.25 10.35
CA GLY A 187 7.99 -0.14 9.08
C GLY A 187 8.70 1.03 8.39
N LEU A 188 9.48 0.72 7.36
CA LEU A 188 10.12 1.67 6.47
C LEU A 188 9.61 1.48 5.05
N ASN A 189 9.21 2.55 4.38
CA ASN A 189 9.05 2.62 2.94
C ASN A 189 10.30 3.25 2.35
N LEU A 190 11.06 2.49 1.57
CA LEU A 190 12.30 2.94 0.95
C LEU A 190 12.12 3.04 -0.55
N LEU A 191 12.13 4.27 -1.08
CA LEU A 191 12.12 4.51 -2.50
C LEU A 191 13.50 4.25 -3.09
N LEU A 192 13.56 3.36 -4.09
CA LEU A 192 14.79 3.03 -4.82
C LEU A 192 15.00 4.07 -5.92
N THR A 193 16.01 4.91 -5.74
CA THR A 193 16.45 5.96 -6.66
C THR A 193 17.94 5.78 -6.95
N ASP A 194 18.46 6.53 -7.91
CA ASP A 194 19.90 6.66 -8.19
C ASP A 194 20.71 7.08 -6.95
N GLU A 195 20.07 7.77 -6.00
CA GLU A 195 20.68 8.23 -4.75
C GLU A 195 20.59 7.17 -3.65
N THR A 196 19.42 6.54 -3.44
CA THR A 196 19.21 5.61 -2.31
C THR A 196 19.70 4.20 -2.59
N LEU A 197 19.67 3.74 -3.85
CA LEU A 197 20.08 2.38 -4.21
C LEU A 197 21.56 2.09 -3.92
N PRO A 198 22.52 2.96 -4.22
CA PRO A 198 23.92 2.75 -3.84
C PRO A 198 24.12 2.60 -2.32
N HIS A 199 23.32 3.30 -1.52
CA HIS A 199 23.40 3.35 -0.06
C HIS A 199 22.43 2.38 0.65
N LEU A 200 21.79 1.47 -0.08
CA LEU A 200 20.77 0.55 0.41
C LEU A 200 21.16 -0.21 1.68
N ASP A 201 22.38 -0.78 1.70
CA ASP A 201 22.87 -1.57 2.84
C ASP A 201 23.02 -0.70 4.10
N GLU A 202 23.52 0.53 3.95
CA GLU A 202 23.70 1.47 5.05
C GLU A 202 22.35 1.97 5.59
N ILE A 203 21.41 2.32 4.71
CA ILE A 203 20.05 2.73 5.09
C ILE A 203 19.38 1.63 5.90
N VAL A 204 19.41 0.38 5.41
CA VAL A 204 18.82 -0.76 6.11
C VAL A 204 19.51 -1.02 7.45
N TYR A 205 20.83 -0.93 7.51
CA TYR A 205 21.59 -1.09 8.74
C TYR A 205 21.23 -0.05 9.81
N GLN A 206 21.25 1.23 9.45
CA GLN A 206 20.96 2.34 10.38
C GLN A 206 19.52 2.29 10.89
N THR A 207 18.53 2.10 9.99
CA THR A 207 17.11 2.06 10.34
C THR A 207 16.77 0.83 11.18
N ARG A 208 17.38 -0.33 10.88
CA ARG A 208 17.25 -1.53 11.73
C ARG A 208 17.80 -1.27 13.13
N ARG A 209 18.96 -0.65 13.27
CA ARG A 209 19.52 -0.28 14.59
C ARG A 209 18.63 0.70 15.33
N ALA A 210 18.01 1.64 14.63
CA ALA A 210 17.03 2.55 15.21
C ALA A 210 15.77 1.79 15.66
N GLY A 211 15.41 0.67 14.98
CA GLY A 211 14.44 -0.32 15.47
C GLY A 211 13.19 -0.48 14.64
N ILE A 212 13.33 -0.52 13.33
CA ILE A 212 12.25 -0.98 12.43
C ILE A 212 12.11 -2.51 12.48
N ASN A 213 10.99 -3.04 12.02
CA ASN A 213 10.73 -4.48 11.90
C ASN A 213 10.53 -4.96 10.46
N LYS A 214 10.28 -4.03 9.52
CA LYS A 214 10.08 -4.32 8.11
C LYS A 214 10.53 -3.17 7.21
N VAL A 215 10.91 -3.51 5.98
CA VAL A 215 11.22 -2.56 4.90
C VAL A 215 10.39 -2.94 3.68
N MET A 216 9.65 -1.99 3.14
CA MET A 216 8.98 -2.06 1.85
C MET A 216 9.85 -1.34 0.84
N PHE A 217 10.37 -2.06 -0.15
CA PHE A 217 11.13 -1.48 -1.25
C PHE A 217 10.17 -1.03 -2.35
N LEU A 218 10.27 0.23 -2.71
CA LEU A 218 9.42 0.88 -3.69
C LEU A 218 10.25 1.25 -4.91
N ARG A 219 9.80 0.88 -6.10
CA ARG A 219 10.37 1.37 -7.35
C ARG A 219 9.79 2.74 -7.69
N TYR A 220 10.63 3.66 -8.14
CA TYR A 220 10.17 4.91 -8.70
C TYR A 220 9.29 4.66 -9.94
N LYS A 221 8.16 5.35 -10.02
CA LYS A 221 7.21 5.23 -11.15
C LYS A 221 6.99 6.61 -11.75
N VAL A 222 7.18 6.71 -13.06
CA VAL A 222 6.81 7.91 -13.80
C VAL A 222 5.28 8.00 -13.87
N THR A 223 4.74 9.17 -13.57
CA THR A 223 3.30 9.47 -13.68
C THR A 223 3.13 10.72 -14.53
N ALA A 224 1.89 11.01 -14.96
CA ALA A 224 1.59 12.26 -15.68
C ALA A 224 1.96 13.52 -14.88
N LYS A 225 2.11 13.38 -13.56
CA LYS A 225 2.35 14.48 -12.63
C LYS A 225 3.83 14.68 -12.27
N ASN A 226 4.66 13.65 -12.40
CA ASN A 226 6.10 13.71 -12.08
C ASN A 226 6.92 13.45 -13.35
N GLU A 227 6.91 14.39 -14.28
CA GLU A 227 7.59 14.25 -15.57
C GLU A 227 9.12 14.20 -15.47
N ASP A 228 9.71 14.53 -14.31
CA ASP A 228 11.13 14.51 -14.11
C ASP A 228 11.64 13.08 -13.94
N ILE A 229 12.30 12.59 -14.99
CA ILE A 229 12.89 11.24 -15.06
C ILE A 229 14.24 11.18 -14.30
N GLN A 230 14.75 12.32 -13.83
CA GLN A 230 16.01 12.33 -13.06
C GLN A 230 15.78 11.70 -11.69
N GLY A 231 16.56 10.69 -11.38
CA GLY A 231 16.45 9.90 -10.14
C GLY A 231 15.85 8.52 -10.32
N LEU A 232 15.48 8.16 -11.56
CA LEU A 232 15.14 6.76 -11.90
C LEU A 232 16.42 5.92 -11.88
N CYS A 233 16.41 4.88 -11.04
CA CYS A 233 17.39 3.81 -11.24
C CYS A 233 17.20 3.19 -12.63
N ALA A 234 18.29 3.06 -13.39
CA ALA A 234 18.25 2.30 -14.61
C ALA A 234 17.89 0.85 -14.31
N ASP A 235 17.15 0.19 -15.21
CA ASP A 235 16.78 -1.23 -15.04
C ASP A 235 18.01 -2.12 -14.80
N ARG A 236 19.17 -1.77 -15.39
CA ARG A 236 20.44 -2.46 -15.17
C ARG A 236 20.87 -2.45 -13.69
N GLU A 237 20.68 -1.33 -13.00
CA GLU A 237 21.06 -1.20 -11.58
C GLU A 237 20.10 -1.98 -10.68
N LEU A 238 18.83 -2.03 -11.04
CA LEU A 238 17.83 -2.82 -10.33
C LEU A 238 18.02 -4.33 -10.52
N LYS A 239 18.67 -4.79 -11.59
CA LYS A 239 18.98 -6.21 -11.82
C LYS A 239 19.90 -6.82 -10.75
N GLU A 240 20.68 -6.01 -10.05
CA GLU A 240 21.51 -6.48 -8.92
C GLU A 240 20.73 -6.61 -7.61
N LEU A 241 19.53 -6.03 -7.55
CA LEU A 241 18.72 -5.96 -6.35
C LEU A 241 18.39 -7.34 -5.73
N PRO A 242 18.02 -8.39 -6.51
CA PRO A 242 17.74 -9.71 -5.94
C PRO A 242 18.92 -10.33 -5.20
N ALA A 243 20.12 -10.18 -5.73
CA ALA A 243 21.35 -10.66 -5.06
C ALA A 243 21.62 -9.89 -3.76
N ARG A 244 21.42 -8.56 -3.80
CA ARG A 244 21.53 -7.71 -2.60
C ARG A 244 20.47 -8.07 -1.57
N PHE A 245 19.24 -8.35 -1.95
CA PHE A 245 18.18 -8.78 -1.04
C PHE A 245 18.52 -10.08 -0.33
N LYS A 246 19.03 -11.09 -1.04
CA LYS A 246 19.48 -12.35 -0.42
C LYS A 246 20.54 -12.09 0.66
N LYS A 247 21.53 -11.26 0.34
CA LYS A 247 22.61 -10.89 1.28
C LYS A 247 22.05 -10.12 2.49
N LEU A 248 21.22 -9.10 2.25
CA LEU A 248 20.58 -8.30 3.31
C LEU A 248 19.69 -9.14 4.21
N GLN A 249 18.90 -10.06 3.66
CA GLN A 249 18.07 -10.96 4.44
C GLN A 249 18.90 -11.91 5.33
N TRP A 250 19.97 -12.46 4.78
CA TRP A 250 20.86 -13.32 5.56
C TRP A 250 21.46 -12.56 6.75
N ALA A 251 21.91 -11.31 6.54
CA ALA A 251 22.44 -10.44 7.59
C ALA A 251 21.37 -9.92 8.57
N ASN A 252 20.10 -9.96 8.20
CA ASN A 252 19.00 -9.33 8.94
C ASN A 252 17.79 -10.25 9.14
N LYS A 253 18.01 -11.48 9.63
CA LYS A 253 17.01 -12.57 9.76
C LYS A 253 15.70 -12.21 10.45
N ARG A 254 15.66 -11.12 11.26
CA ARG A 254 14.47 -10.66 12.00
C ARG A 254 13.79 -9.45 11.34
N LEU A 255 14.32 -8.98 10.22
CA LEU A 255 13.74 -7.89 9.45
C LEU A 255 12.96 -8.46 8.28
N MET A 256 11.72 -8.07 8.15
CA MET A 256 10.87 -8.46 7.01
C MET A 256 11.19 -7.55 5.84
N PHE A 257 11.41 -8.13 4.67
CA PHE A 257 11.56 -7.40 3.41
C PHE A 257 10.31 -7.61 2.56
N LEU A 258 9.77 -6.51 2.05
CA LEU A 258 8.59 -6.47 1.19
C LEU A 258 8.96 -5.70 -0.09
N CYS A 259 8.33 -6.04 -1.20
CA CYS A 259 8.57 -5.40 -2.48
C CYS A 259 7.24 -4.96 -3.10
N ASP A 260 7.22 -3.77 -3.67
CA ASP A 260 6.04 -3.34 -4.42
C ASP A 260 5.89 -4.12 -5.75
N CYS A 261 4.69 -4.07 -6.33
CA CYS A 261 4.36 -4.82 -7.54
C CYS A 261 5.26 -4.50 -8.75
N SER A 262 5.87 -3.31 -8.80
CA SER A 262 6.72 -2.89 -9.91
C SER A 262 8.13 -3.52 -9.89
N LEU A 263 8.48 -4.21 -8.80
CA LEU A 263 9.72 -4.99 -8.70
C LEU A 263 9.54 -6.45 -9.14
N PHE A 264 8.31 -6.90 -9.42
CA PHE A 264 8.02 -8.29 -9.76
C PHE A 264 8.87 -8.81 -10.92
N GLU A 265 8.90 -8.09 -12.04
CA GLU A 265 9.64 -8.51 -13.24
C GLU A 265 11.14 -8.69 -12.95
N ILE A 266 11.73 -7.76 -12.19
CA ILE A 266 13.16 -7.82 -11.83
C ILE A 266 13.46 -9.03 -10.95
N LEU A 267 12.56 -9.38 -10.03
CA LEU A 267 12.70 -10.55 -9.19
C LEU A 267 12.56 -11.83 -10.03
N ALA A 268 11.62 -11.88 -10.97
CA ALA A 268 11.38 -13.02 -11.85
C ALA A 268 12.59 -13.31 -12.76
N GLU A 269 13.13 -12.31 -13.45
CA GLU A 269 14.31 -12.43 -14.33
C GLU A 269 15.55 -13.00 -13.63
N GLN A 270 15.65 -12.90 -12.32
CA GLN A 270 16.79 -13.36 -11.53
C GLN A 270 16.54 -14.71 -10.84
N GLY A 271 15.60 -15.51 -11.33
CA GLY A 271 15.36 -16.84 -10.86
C GLY A 271 14.67 -16.94 -9.49
N PHE A 272 13.91 -15.93 -9.11
CA PHE A 272 12.92 -16.02 -8.05
C PHE A 272 11.69 -16.73 -8.61
N SER A 273 11.86 -18.00 -9.00
CA SER A 273 10.86 -18.76 -9.75
C SER A 273 9.86 -19.50 -8.88
N ASP A 274 10.10 -19.57 -7.56
CA ASP A 274 9.17 -20.27 -6.68
C ASP A 274 8.17 -19.33 -6.03
N LEU A 275 6.91 -19.76 -6.00
CA LEU A 275 5.79 -19.02 -5.40
C LEU A 275 6.06 -18.60 -3.96
N ASN A 276 6.75 -19.45 -3.17
CA ASN A 276 7.02 -19.14 -1.77
C ASN A 276 7.94 -17.92 -1.61
N THR A 277 8.85 -17.72 -2.56
CA THR A 277 9.73 -16.55 -2.57
C THR A 277 8.94 -15.27 -2.83
N TYR A 278 8.00 -15.26 -3.78
CA TYR A 278 7.13 -14.11 -4.01
C TYR A 278 6.22 -13.82 -2.82
N LEU A 279 5.60 -14.84 -2.25
CA LEU A 279 4.77 -14.70 -1.05
C LEU A 279 5.58 -14.16 0.14
N LYS A 280 6.85 -14.56 0.28
CA LYS A 280 7.75 -14.06 1.32
C LYS A 280 8.02 -12.56 1.22
N TYR A 281 8.05 -12.00 0.00
CA TYR A 281 8.24 -10.57 -0.25
C TYR A 281 6.92 -9.80 -0.39
N ASP A 282 5.78 -10.47 -0.18
CA ASP A 282 4.44 -9.92 -0.41
C ASP A 282 4.29 -9.32 -1.81
N ASN A 283 4.89 -9.98 -2.79
CA ASN A 283 4.86 -9.53 -4.18
C ASN A 283 4.17 -10.57 -5.07
N ASN A 284 2.94 -10.30 -5.41
CA ASN A 284 2.07 -11.11 -6.26
C ASN A 284 1.56 -10.30 -7.47
N GLY A 285 2.42 -9.48 -8.04
CA GLY A 285 2.10 -8.66 -9.20
C GLY A 285 1.19 -7.47 -8.89
N CYS A 286 0.54 -6.94 -9.93
CA CYS A 286 -0.28 -5.75 -9.79
C CYS A 286 -1.69 -6.08 -9.28
N GLN A 287 -1.99 -5.67 -8.07
CA GLN A 287 -3.31 -5.84 -7.43
C GLN A 287 -4.24 -4.63 -7.60
N GLY A 288 -3.83 -3.62 -8.37
CA GLY A 288 -4.65 -2.45 -8.65
C GLY A 288 -5.99 -2.83 -9.28
N GLY A 289 -7.09 -2.26 -8.77
CA GLY A 289 -8.44 -2.56 -9.24
C GLY A 289 -8.93 -3.97 -8.94
N ASN A 290 -8.18 -4.80 -8.21
CA ASN A 290 -8.56 -6.14 -7.77
C ASN A 290 -8.56 -6.24 -6.24
N ALA A 291 -7.39 -6.33 -5.61
CA ALA A 291 -7.30 -6.32 -4.15
C ALA A 291 -7.15 -4.90 -3.58
N TYR A 292 -6.85 -3.93 -4.41
CA TYR A 292 -6.46 -2.58 -4.00
C TYR A 292 -7.14 -1.50 -4.84
N ILE A 293 -7.56 -0.41 -4.18
CA ILE A 293 -7.97 0.86 -4.80
C ILE A 293 -7.31 2.04 -4.10
N ALA A 294 -7.25 3.17 -4.80
CA ALA A 294 -6.87 4.45 -4.22
C ALA A 294 -8.05 5.43 -4.27
N ILE A 295 -8.19 6.25 -3.24
CA ILE A 295 -9.24 7.26 -3.10
C ILE A 295 -8.57 8.60 -2.82
N ASP A 296 -8.97 9.64 -3.53
CA ASP A 296 -8.44 10.99 -3.35
C ASP A 296 -9.28 11.83 -2.37
N VAL A 297 -8.81 13.05 -2.08
CA VAL A 297 -9.49 14.01 -1.15
C VAL A 297 -10.88 14.45 -1.59
N ASN A 298 -11.28 14.14 -2.83
CA ASN A 298 -12.62 14.43 -3.36
C ASN A 298 -13.53 13.18 -3.31
N GLY A 299 -13.04 12.06 -2.76
CA GLY A 299 -13.77 10.80 -2.76
C GLY A 299 -13.78 10.09 -4.12
N MET A 300 -12.93 10.51 -5.06
CA MET A 300 -12.81 9.85 -6.35
C MET A 300 -11.87 8.64 -6.24
N TYR A 301 -12.32 7.46 -6.73
CA TYR A 301 -11.49 6.26 -6.69
C TYR A 301 -10.75 5.99 -8.00
N LYS A 302 -9.60 5.34 -7.87
CA LYS A 302 -8.69 4.92 -8.94
C LYS A 302 -8.26 3.48 -8.69
N PRO A 303 -7.83 2.74 -9.72
CA PRO A 303 -7.31 1.40 -9.54
C PRO A 303 -5.99 1.38 -8.76
N CYS A 304 -5.21 2.47 -8.80
CA CYS A 304 -3.91 2.61 -8.15
C CYS A 304 -3.64 4.08 -7.81
N SER A 305 -2.88 4.34 -6.74
CA SER A 305 -2.50 5.70 -6.32
C SER A 305 -1.74 6.49 -7.39
N PHE A 306 -1.03 5.79 -8.25
CA PHE A 306 -0.23 6.38 -9.33
C PHE A 306 -1.03 6.58 -10.64
N TRP A 307 -2.22 5.98 -10.76
CA TRP A 307 -3.07 6.14 -11.94
C TRP A 307 -3.64 7.56 -11.99
N HIS A 308 -3.63 8.18 -13.17
CA HIS A 308 -3.98 9.59 -13.31
C HIS A 308 -5.51 9.83 -13.33
N GLU A 309 -6.25 8.95 -14.01
CA GLU A 309 -7.68 9.13 -14.25
C GLU A 309 -8.51 8.49 -13.12
N PRO A 310 -9.43 9.23 -12.48
CA PRO A 310 -10.40 8.63 -11.59
C PRO A 310 -11.44 7.83 -12.37
N PHE A 311 -11.92 6.72 -11.77
CA PHE A 311 -12.92 5.85 -12.38
C PHE A 311 -14.34 6.20 -11.92
N GLY A 312 -14.50 6.94 -10.84
CA GLY A 312 -15.79 7.38 -10.33
C GLY A 312 -15.71 7.85 -8.89
N ASN A 313 -16.84 8.21 -8.31
CA ASN A 313 -16.95 8.50 -6.89
C ASN A 313 -17.05 7.19 -6.10
N VAL A 314 -16.29 7.06 -5.02
CA VAL A 314 -16.28 5.83 -4.20
C VAL A 314 -17.63 5.58 -3.53
N LEU A 315 -18.43 6.61 -3.27
CA LEU A 315 -19.76 6.46 -2.68
C LEU A 315 -20.74 5.74 -3.62
N ASP A 316 -20.52 5.81 -4.93
CA ASP A 316 -21.30 5.10 -5.94
C ASP A 316 -20.80 3.67 -6.19
N LEU A 317 -19.63 3.31 -5.62
CA LEU A 317 -19.05 1.97 -5.78
C LEU A 317 -19.94 0.94 -5.10
N ASN A 318 -20.25 -0.15 -5.82
CA ASN A 318 -20.99 -1.31 -5.32
C ASN A 318 -20.45 -2.60 -5.90
N PHE A 319 -20.97 -3.76 -5.49
CA PHE A 319 -20.46 -5.05 -5.95
C PHE A 319 -20.67 -5.27 -7.45
N ASP A 320 -21.75 -4.76 -8.03
CA ASP A 320 -21.99 -4.90 -9.47
C ASP A 320 -20.97 -4.11 -10.28
N ASN A 321 -20.83 -2.80 -10.02
CA ASN A 321 -19.88 -1.99 -10.77
C ASN A 321 -18.42 -2.35 -10.43
N TRP A 322 -18.13 -2.86 -9.22
CA TRP A 322 -16.80 -3.40 -8.92
C TRP A 322 -16.40 -4.53 -9.85
N ILE A 323 -17.33 -5.42 -10.15
CA ILE A 323 -17.07 -6.58 -11.03
C ILE A 323 -17.18 -6.22 -12.52
N HIS A 324 -18.22 -5.45 -12.90
CA HIS A 324 -18.64 -5.29 -14.29
C HIS A 324 -18.25 -3.97 -14.95
N TYR A 325 -17.86 -2.95 -14.17
CA TYR A 325 -17.48 -1.66 -14.73
C TYR A 325 -16.30 -1.80 -15.72
N SER A 326 -16.50 -1.32 -16.95
CA SER A 326 -15.58 -1.55 -18.07
C SER A 326 -14.16 -1.07 -17.76
N LYS A 327 -13.98 0.15 -17.22
CA LYS A 327 -12.66 0.70 -16.90
C LYS A 327 -11.90 -0.16 -15.88
N LEU A 328 -12.58 -0.71 -14.85
CA LEU A 328 -11.95 -1.61 -13.88
C LEU A 328 -11.56 -2.93 -14.55
N ARG A 329 -12.47 -3.50 -15.34
CA ARG A 329 -12.23 -4.74 -16.08
C ARG A 329 -11.06 -4.59 -17.04
N ASP A 330 -11.04 -3.50 -17.83
CA ASP A 330 -10.01 -3.23 -18.81
C ASP A 330 -8.65 -3.01 -18.11
N PHE A 331 -8.63 -2.30 -16.99
CA PHE A 331 -7.43 -2.16 -16.17
C PHE A 331 -6.93 -3.51 -15.64
N ARG A 332 -7.79 -4.38 -15.10
CA ARG A 332 -7.41 -5.74 -14.62
C ARG A 332 -6.81 -6.58 -15.73
N ASN A 333 -7.37 -6.50 -16.93
CA ASN A 333 -6.97 -7.30 -18.10
C ASN A 333 -5.80 -6.73 -18.88
N MET A 334 -5.35 -5.52 -18.53
CA MET A 334 -4.24 -4.88 -19.24
C MET A 334 -2.96 -5.73 -19.11
N ARG A 335 -2.31 -6.00 -20.23
CA ARG A 335 -1.04 -6.72 -20.33
C ARG A 335 -0.06 -5.86 -21.12
N ARG A 336 1.23 -6.04 -20.87
CA ARG A 336 2.28 -5.28 -21.57
C ARG A 336 2.30 -5.57 -23.07
N ASP A 337 2.23 -6.83 -23.42
CA ASP A 337 2.19 -7.32 -24.80
C ASP A 337 1.63 -8.76 -24.84
N GLU A 338 1.56 -9.32 -26.05
CA GLU A 338 1.01 -10.67 -26.26
C GLU A 338 1.85 -11.79 -25.62
N SER A 339 3.13 -11.55 -25.33
CA SER A 339 3.97 -12.57 -24.68
C SER A 339 3.52 -12.88 -23.26
N CYS A 340 2.84 -11.93 -22.61
CA CYS A 340 2.31 -12.11 -21.27
C CYS A 340 1.32 -13.28 -21.17
N THR A 341 0.52 -13.54 -22.21
CA THR A 341 -0.49 -14.63 -22.21
C THR A 341 0.12 -16.03 -22.28
N ARG A 342 1.43 -16.14 -22.53
CA ARG A 342 2.18 -17.41 -22.56
C ARG A 342 3.31 -17.42 -21.52
N CYS A 343 3.33 -16.44 -20.64
CA CYS A 343 4.36 -16.30 -19.62
C CYS A 343 4.06 -17.25 -18.45
N GLU A 344 5.05 -17.99 -17.99
CA GLU A 344 4.94 -18.88 -16.82
C GLU A 344 4.56 -18.15 -15.51
N TYR A 345 4.75 -16.83 -15.47
CA TYR A 345 4.43 -15.98 -14.32
C TYR A 345 3.09 -15.24 -14.46
N GLU A 346 2.27 -15.50 -15.50
CA GLU A 346 1.07 -14.71 -15.76
C GLU A 346 0.13 -14.65 -14.57
N GLU A 347 -0.15 -15.78 -13.93
CA GLU A 347 -1.06 -15.90 -12.79
C GLU A 347 -0.57 -15.13 -11.55
N LEU A 348 0.75 -15.01 -11.37
CA LEU A 348 1.35 -14.27 -10.25
C LEU A 348 1.58 -12.80 -10.58
N CYS A 349 2.08 -12.53 -11.78
CA CYS A 349 2.46 -11.20 -12.24
C CYS A 349 1.25 -10.33 -12.55
N LEU A 350 0.16 -10.93 -13.03
CA LEU A 350 -1.07 -10.23 -13.47
C LEU A 350 -0.81 -9.13 -14.50
N GLY A 351 0.22 -9.33 -15.35
CA GLY A 351 0.62 -8.36 -16.36
C GLY A 351 1.60 -7.28 -15.91
N GLY A 352 2.13 -7.37 -14.69
CA GLY A 352 3.10 -6.41 -14.16
C GLY A 352 2.52 -5.05 -13.80
N CYS A 353 3.39 -4.10 -13.50
CA CYS A 353 2.98 -2.74 -13.19
C CYS A 353 2.60 -1.97 -14.47
N ARG A 354 1.32 -1.62 -14.62
CA ARG A 354 0.78 -0.94 -15.82
C ARG A 354 1.51 0.37 -16.15
N LEU A 355 1.97 1.09 -15.13
CA LEU A 355 2.68 2.36 -15.31
C LEU A 355 4.07 2.24 -15.95
N LEU A 356 4.65 1.05 -15.98
CA LEU A 356 5.98 0.84 -16.57
C LEU A 356 5.94 0.67 -18.09
N TYR A 357 4.78 0.37 -18.66
CA TYR A 357 4.63 0.11 -20.09
C TYR A 357 3.51 0.88 -20.79
N VAL A 358 2.62 1.53 -20.06
CA VAL A 358 1.67 2.48 -20.66
C VAL A 358 2.46 3.68 -21.19
N LYS A 359 2.26 4.01 -22.45
CA LYS A 359 2.97 5.13 -23.08
C LYS A 359 2.62 6.44 -22.40
N LYS A 360 3.60 7.32 -22.22
CA LYS A 360 3.44 8.63 -21.58
C LYS A 360 2.29 9.47 -22.18
N ALA A 361 2.03 9.31 -23.47
CA ALA A 361 0.90 9.95 -24.18
C ALA A 361 -0.47 9.45 -23.71
N GLU A 362 -0.56 8.23 -23.20
CA GLU A 362 -1.80 7.60 -22.71
C GLU A 362 -2.05 7.87 -21.21
N LEU A 363 -1.07 8.48 -20.54
CA LEU A 363 -1.16 8.89 -19.13
C LEU A 363 -1.66 10.34 -18.97
N ARG A 364 -1.88 11.08 -20.07
CA ARG A 364 -2.34 12.48 -20.07
C ARG A 364 -3.85 12.64 -20.10
#